data_7156ee63c66957c0d07171c642c6af2e
#
_entry.id   7156ee63c66957c0d07171c642c6af2e
#
_cell.length_a   1.000
_cell.length_b   1.000
_cell.length_c   1.000
_cell.angle_alpha   90.00
_cell.angle_beta   90.00
_cell.angle_gamma   90.00
#
_symmetry.space_group_name_H-M   'P 1'
#
loop_
_entity.id
_entity.type
_entity.pdbx_description
1 polymer ?
#
loop_
_entity_poly.entity_id
_entity_poly.type
_entity_poly.pdbx_seq_one_letter_code
_entity_poly.pdbx_strand_id
1 'polypeptide(L)'
;MKGEKGFQRYYAFLSLFTMSMLGLVVATNIFQMYVFWELVGVSSYLLIGFYYTKKEAIAASKKAFIVTRFADLGFLIGILIYGYYAETFSFTPAASALVAAGTMIPLALGLMFVGGAGKSAMFPLHIWLPDAMEGPTPVSALIHAATMVVAGVYLVARMFPLFIDYAPHVLHLVAYVGAFTAFYAASVACVQSDIKRVLAFSTISQIGFMMVALGVCTSLNPHEGGLGYMAGMFHLFTHAMFKALLFLGAGSIIHAVHSNEMSAMGGLRKYMPVTHITFLIACLAIAGIPPFSGFFSKDEILTACFRFSPVMGWIMTVIAAMTAFYMFRLYYGIFWSDRKSAVSDEHAQDTEHAHH
;
A
#
# COMPACT_ATOMS: atom_id res chain seq x y z
N MET A 1 20.99 -4.37 8.01
CA MET A 1 20.98 -3.69 9.33
C MET A 1 22.13 -4.11 10.25
N LYS A 2 22.75 -5.25 9.99
CA LYS A 2 23.91 -5.71 10.76
C LYS A 2 25.07 -4.70 10.65
N GLY A 3 25.57 -4.23 11.81
CA GLY A 3 26.60 -3.18 11.86
C GLY A 3 26.07 -1.75 12.00
N GLU A 4 24.75 -1.53 11.86
CA GLU A 4 24.12 -0.23 12.11
C GLU A 4 23.99 0.05 13.60
N LYS A 5 24.11 1.33 13.99
CA LYS A 5 23.84 1.75 15.36
C LYS A 5 22.38 1.45 15.72
N GLY A 6 22.17 0.88 16.91
CA GLY A 6 20.81 0.59 17.38
C GLY A 6 20.19 -0.66 16.77
N PHE A 7 21.00 -1.61 16.30
CA PHE A 7 20.54 -2.86 15.71
C PHE A 7 19.52 -3.60 16.59
N GLN A 8 19.78 -3.69 17.90
CA GLN A 8 18.84 -4.30 18.86
C GLN A 8 17.54 -3.51 18.95
N ARG A 9 17.60 -2.18 18.97
CA ARG A 9 16.43 -1.31 18.96
C ARG A 9 15.61 -1.49 17.68
N TYR A 10 16.27 -1.62 16.54
CA TYR A 10 15.61 -1.89 15.26
C TYR A 10 14.79 -3.20 15.32
N TYR A 11 15.37 -4.26 15.83
CA TYR A 11 14.66 -5.55 15.95
C TYR A 11 13.51 -5.49 16.94
N ALA A 12 13.67 -4.75 18.04
CA ALA A 12 12.58 -4.57 19.01
C ALA A 12 11.37 -3.85 18.34
N PHE A 13 11.62 -2.79 17.59
CA PHE A 13 10.57 -2.03 16.91
C PHE A 13 9.93 -2.87 15.80
N LEU A 14 10.73 -3.61 15.04
CA LEU A 14 10.24 -4.50 13.98
C LEU A 14 9.37 -5.62 14.55
N SER A 15 9.78 -6.20 15.68
CA SER A 15 8.99 -7.23 16.38
C SER A 15 7.66 -6.66 16.87
N LEU A 16 7.65 -5.46 17.44
CA LEU A 16 6.44 -4.78 17.87
C LEU A 16 5.49 -4.53 16.69
N PHE A 17 6.01 -4.06 15.57
CA PHE A 17 5.23 -3.84 14.35
C PHE A 17 4.60 -5.13 13.85
N THR A 18 5.38 -6.20 13.74
CA THR A 18 4.92 -7.50 13.24
C THR A 18 3.83 -8.07 14.15
N MET A 19 4.04 -8.03 15.48
CA MET A 19 3.05 -8.49 16.46
C MET A 19 1.76 -7.68 16.35
N SER A 20 1.86 -6.36 16.20
CA SER A 20 0.70 -5.48 16.07
C SER A 20 -0.10 -5.78 14.81
N MET A 21 0.57 -6.00 13.67
CA MET A 21 -0.11 -6.38 12.42
C MET A 21 -0.79 -7.74 12.52
N LEU A 22 -0.14 -8.73 13.13
CA LEU A 22 -0.75 -10.04 13.34
C LEU A 22 -1.98 -9.94 14.23
N GLY A 23 -1.91 -9.15 15.30
CA GLY A 23 -3.06 -8.90 16.17
C GLY A 23 -4.21 -8.22 15.44
N LEU A 24 -3.90 -7.26 14.57
CA LEU A 24 -4.91 -6.57 13.75
C LEU A 24 -5.64 -7.56 12.84
N VAL A 25 -4.91 -8.44 12.18
CA VAL A 25 -5.49 -9.39 11.22
C VAL A 25 -6.38 -10.42 11.91
N VAL A 26 -6.01 -10.87 13.13
CA VAL A 26 -6.77 -11.89 13.86
C VAL A 26 -7.81 -11.31 14.82
N ALA A 27 -8.03 -10.01 14.82
CA ALA A 27 -9.00 -9.36 15.69
C ALA A 27 -10.42 -9.93 15.47
N THR A 28 -11.12 -10.18 16.57
CA THR A 28 -12.46 -10.79 16.54
C THR A 28 -13.59 -9.77 16.59
N ASN A 29 -13.30 -8.51 16.93
CA ASN A 29 -14.25 -7.41 16.93
C ASN A 29 -13.57 -6.11 16.51
N ILE A 30 -14.40 -5.10 16.23
CA ILE A 30 -13.93 -3.81 15.67
C ILE A 30 -13.09 -3.06 16.69
N PHE A 31 -13.44 -3.07 17.96
CA PHE A 31 -12.67 -2.37 19.00
C PHE A 31 -11.28 -2.98 19.18
N GLN A 32 -11.18 -4.31 19.19
CA GLN A 32 -9.89 -5.02 19.26
C GLN A 32 -9.04 -4.67 18.02
N MET A 33 -9.65 -4.63 16.84
CA MET A 33 -8.99 -4.22 15.62
C MET A 33 -8.43 -2.80 15.74
N TYR A 34 -9.18 -1.88 16.34
CA TYR A 34 -8.74 -0.51 16.58
C TYR A 34 -7.53 -0.44 17.50
N VAL A 35 -7.50 -1.21 18.59
CA VAL A 35 -6.35 -1.25 19.51
C VAL A 35 -5.09 -1.66 18.78
N PHE A 36 -5.12 -2.74 17.99
CA PHE A 36 -3.97 -3.15 17.20
C PHE A 36 -3.64 -2.17 16.06
N TRP A 37 -4.63 -1.49 15.53
CA TRP A 37 -4.46 -0.41 14.55
C TRP A 37 -3.59 0.72 15.10
N GLU A 38 -3.86 1.13 16.33
CA GLU A 38 -3.06 2.14 17.02
C GLU A 38 -1.64 1.65 17.31
N LEU A 39 -1.47 0.38 17.70
CA LEU A 39 -0.15 -0.20 17.92
C LEU A 39 0.68 -0.26 16.63
N VAL A 40 0.06 -0.55 15.50
CA VAL A 40 0.72 -0.48 14.19
C VAL A 40 1.19 0.94 13.91
N GLY A 41 0.36 1.94 14.19
CA GLY A 41 0.73 3.34 14.01
C GLY A 41 1.93 3.76 14.84
N VAL A 42 1.98 3.38 16.10
CA VAL A 42 3.09 3.69 17.00
C VAL A 42 4.38 2.99 16.57
N SER A 43 4.32 1.70 16.27
CA SER A 43 5.51 0.95 15.82
C SER A 43 6.03 1.46 14.49
N SER A 44 5.15 1.85 13.56
CA SER A 44 5.54 2.49 12.31
C SER A 44 6.25 3.83 12.54
N TYR A 45 5.73 4.66 13.45
CA TYR A 45 6.38 5.91 13.86
C TYR A 45 7.81 5.68 14.32
N LEU A 46 8.02 4.67 15.19
CA LEU A 46 9.34 4.34 15.71
C LEU A 46 10.28 3.83 14.63
N LEU A 47 9.78 3.04 13.68
CA LEU A 47 10.58 2.50 12.58
C LEU A 47 10.94 3.57 11.53
N ILE A 48 10.02 4.44 11.17
CA ILE A 48 10.30 5.53 10.23
C ILE A 48 11.33 6.48 10.81
N GLY A 49 11.24 6.79 12.09
CA GLY A 49 12.18 7.63 12.81
C GLY A 49 13.38 6.89 13.40
N PHE A 50 13.72 5.69 12.88
CA PHE A 50 14.82 4.87 13.41
C PHE A 50 16.16 5.64 13.42
N TYR A 51 16.44 6.39 12.36
CA TYR A 51 17.60 7.26 12.28
C TYR A 51 17.31 8.60 12.99
N TYR A 52 17.14 8.57 14.31
CA TYR A 52 16.67 9.71 15.12
C TYR A 52 17.61 10.92 15.10
N THR A 53 18.86 10.74 14.68
CA THR A 53 19.83 11.81 14.50
C THR A 53 19.68 12.52 13.15
N LYS A 54 18.94 11.94 12.21
CA LYS A 54 18.68 12.49 10.89
C LYS A 54 17.44 13.37 10.95
N LYS A 55 17.57 14.65 10.64
CA LYS A 55 16.48 15.62 10.73
C LYS A 55 15.29 15.25 9.85
N GLU A 56 15.56 14.81 8.64
CA GLU A 56 14.52 14.39 7.67
C GLU A 56 13.74 13.18 8.17
N ALA A 57 14.41 12.21 8.79
CA ALA A 57 13.76 11.02 9.33
C ALA A 57 12.82 11.37 10.49
N ILE A 58 13.23 12.27 11.38
CA ILE A 58 12.39 12.75 12.49
C ILE A 58 11.17 13.51 11.95
N ALA A 59 11.37 14.41 10.99
CA ALA A 59 10.27 15.15 10.36
C ALA A 59 9.27 14.21 9.67
N ALA A 60 9.77 13.21 8.94
CA ALA A 60 8.95 12.21 8.27
C ALA A 60 8.14 11.35 9.26
N SER A 61 8.76 10.92 10.36
CA SER A 61 8.07 10.12 11.38
C SER A 61 6.96 10.91 12.06
N LYS A 62 7.20 12.18 12.38
CA LYS A 62 6.19 13.07 12.96
C LYS A 62 5.03 13.29 11.99
N LYS A 63 5.32 13.53 10.72
CA LYS A 63 4.31 13.71 9.68
C LYS A 63 3.44 12.47 9.52
N ALA A 64 4.05 11.30 9.43
CA ALA A 64 3.32 10.03 9.35
C ALA A 64 2.42 9.83 10.57
N PHE A 65 2.94 10.07 11.76
CA PHE A 65 2.20 9.91 13.01
C PHE A 65 1.00 10.86 13.08
N ILE A 66 1.20 12.15 12.79
CA ILE A 66 0.14 13.16 12.86
C ILE A 66 -0.98 12.84 11.85
N VAL A 67 -0.64 12.54 10.60
CA VAL A 67 -1.62 12.25 9.55
C VAL A 67 -2.43 11.00 9.88
N THR A 68 -1.77 9.94 10.28
CA THR A 68 -2.45 8.68 10.63
C THR A 68 -3.28 8.81 11.91
N ARG A 69 -2.82 9.59 12.89
CA ARG A 69 -3.60 9.85 14.13
C ARG A 69 -4.84 10.69 13.86
N PHE A 70 -4.76 11.67 12.98
CA PHE A 70 -5.94 12.43 12.55
C PHE A 70 -6.98 11.50 11.92
N ALA A 71 -6.54 10.61 11.05
CA ALA A 71 -7.42 9.60 10.44
C ALA A 71 -7.99 8.63 11.48
N ASP A 72 -7.19 8.23 12.46
CA ASP A 72 -7.61 7.31 13.52
C ASP A 72 -8.66 7.93 14.45
N LEU A 73 -8.69 9.26 14.59
CA LEU A 73 -9.76 9.95 15.30
C LEU A 73 -11.11 9.71 14.60
N GLY A 74 -11.15 9.83 13.27
CA GLY A 74 -12.34 9.49 12.49
C GLY A 74 -12.73 8.03 12.65
N PHE A 75 -11.77 7.13 12.65
CA PHE A 75 -11.98 5.70 12.89
C PHE A 75 -12.62 5.46 14.28
N LEU A 76 -12.09 6.07 15.31
CA LEU A 76 -12.62 5.93 16.68
C LEU A 76 -14.06 6.44 16.78
N ILE A 77 -14.34 7.63 16.22
CA ILE A 77 -15.70 8.18 16.22
C ILE A 77 -16.66 7.23 15.51
N GLY A 78 -16.24 6.67 14.37
CA GLY A 78 -17.03 5.69 13.63
C GLY A 78 -17.31 4.43 14.45
N ILE A 79 -16.32 3.92 15.17
CA ILE A 79 -16.48 2.75 16.06
C ILE A 79 -17.47 3.04 17.17
N LEU A 80 -17.39 4.21 17.80
CA LEU A 80 -18.29 4.58 18.91
C LEU A 80 -19.73 4.71 18.42
N ILE A 81 -19.95 5.33 17.26
CA ILE A 81 -21.29 5.42 16.65
C ILE A 81 -21.82 4.01 16.33
N TYR A 82 -21.00 3.18 15.69
CA TYR A 82 -21.37 1.80 15.36
C TYR A 82 -21.75 1.01 16.62
N GLY A 83 -20.90 1.05 17.65
CA GLY A 83 -21.13 0.32 18.90
C GLY A 83 -22.39 0.77 19.62
N TYR A 84 -22.71 2.06 19.59
CA TYR A 84 -23.93 2.59 20.20
C TYR A 84 -25.19 2.09 19.50
N TYR A 85 -25.23 2.15 18.17
CA TYR A 85 -26.44 1.79 17.41
C TYR A 85 -26.56 0.28 17.17
N ALA A 86 -25.44 -0.41 16.96
CA ALA A 86 -25.44 -1.88 16.78
C ALA A 86 -25.52 -2.64 18.12
N GLU A 87 -25.27 -1.97 19.24
CA GLU A 87 -25.20 -2.54 20.58
C GLU A 87 -24.11 -3.61 20.74
N THR A 88 -23.15 -3.65 19.83
CA THR A 88 -22.01 -4.58 19.82
C THR A 88 -20.87 -4.04 18.97
N PHE A 89 -19.63 -4.48 19.25
CA PHE A 89 -18.47 -4.23 18.38
C PHE A 89 -18.19 -5.39 17.42
N SER A 90 -19.05 -6.40 17.37
CA SER A 90 -18.92 -7.54 16.48
C SER A 90 -19.00 -7.13 15.01
N PHE A 91 -18.32 -7.87 14.14
CA PHE A 91 -18.44 -7.73 12.69
C PHE A 91 -19.78 -8.25 12.16
N THR A 92 -20.54 -9.00 12.96
CA THR A 92 -21.81 -9.60 12.58
C THR A 92 -22.92 -9.20 13.57
N PRO A 93 -23.35 -7.91 13.56
CA PRO A 93 -24.40 -7.43 14.46
C PRO A 93 -25.78 -7.91 14.04
N ALA A 94 -26.78 -7.74 14.91
CA ALA A 94 -28.16 -8.02 14.58
C ALA A 94 -28.67 -7.06 13.49
N ALA A 95 -29.28 -7.59 12.44
CA ALA A 95 -29.80 -6.79 11.33
C ALA A 95 -30.87 -5.78 11.79
N SER A 96 -31.70 -6.13 12.76
CA SER A 96 -32.73 -5.24 13.31
C SER A 96 -32.16 -3.96 13.91
N ALA A 97 -31.03 -4.05 14.62
CA ALA A 97 -30.37 -2.88 15.21
C ALA A 97 -29.82 -1.94 14.12
N LEU A 98 -29.26 -2.50 13.04
CA LEU A 98 -28.69 -1.73 11.94
C LEU A 98 -29.79 -1.02 11.11
N VAL A 99 -30.88 -1.70 10.86
CA VAL A 99 -32.04 -1.10 10.16
C VAL A 99 -32.64 0.05 10.96
N ALA A 100 -32.76 -0.12 12.27
CA ALA A 100 -33.29 0.92 13.16
C ALA A 100 -32.38 2.15 13.24
N ALA A 101 -31.07 2.00 13.04
CA ALA A 101 -30.13 3.10 13.11
C ALA A 101 -30.22 4.07 11.91
N GLY A 102 -30.81 3.66 10.78
CA GLY A 102 -31.00 4.52 9.61
C GLY A 102 -29.68 5.01 9.02
N THR A 103 -29.50 6.33 8.90
CA THR A 103 -28.32 6.95 8.29
C THR A 103 -27.08 6.93 9.19
N MET A 104 -27.20 6.53 10.46
CA MET A 104 -26.05 6.56 11.39
C MET A 104 -25.04 5.44 11.09
N ILE A 105 -25.47 4.30 10.57
CA ILE A 105 -24.54 3.23 10.17
C ILE A 105 -23.71 3.60 8.93
N PRO A 106 -24.29 4.15 7.85
CA PRO A 106 -23.46 4.69 6.76
C PRO A 106 -22.46 5.74 7.21
N LEU A 107 -22.85 6.65 8.11
CA LEU A 107 -21.94 7.64 8.69
C LEU A 107 -20.79 6.97 9.45
N ALA A 108 -21.10 5.98 10.29
CA ALA A 108 -20.11 5.24 11.06
C ALA A 108 -19.10 4.53 10.14
N LEU A 109 -19.59 3.86 9.10
CA LEU A 109 -18.73 3.15 8.13
C LEU A 109 -17.87 4.13 7.33
N GLY A 110 -18.41 5.29 6.96
CA GLY A 110 -17.65 6.34 6.28
C GLY A 110 -16.52 6.88 7.15
N LEU A 111 -16.76 7.11 8.43
CA LEU A 111 -15.74 7.55 9.38
C LEU A 111 -14.68 6.49 9.62
N MET A 112 -15.05 5.22 9.66
CA MET A 112 -14.10 4.12 9.75
C MET A 112 -13.22 4.06 8.49
N PHE A 113 -13.78 4.32 7.31
CA PHE A 113 -13.01 4.41 6.07
C PHE A 113 -11.99 5.55 6.10
N VAL A 114 -12.28 6.67 6.77
CA VAL A 114 -11.29 7.75 6.95
C VAL A 114 -10.05 7.22 7.65
N GLY A 115 -10.21 6.41 8.69
CA GLY A 115 -9.08 5.73 9.34
C GLY A 115 -8.32 4.81 8.38
N GLY A 116 -9.06 4.02 7.59
CA GLY A 116 -8.47 3.18 6.55
C GLY A 116 -7.72 3.98 5.49
N ALA A 117 -8.27 5.12 5.07
CA ALA A 117 -7.63 6.02 4.12
C ALA A 117 -6.31 6.58 4.65
N GLY A 118 -6.24 6.85 5.94
CA GLY A 118 -5.00 7.30 6.57
C GLY A 118 -3.89 6.25 6.51
N LYS A 119 -4.17 5.02 6.89
CA LYS A 119 -3.20 3.91 6.82
C LYS A 119 -2.83 3.56 5.39
N SER A 120 -3.80 3.53 4.48
CA SER A 120 -3.60 3.18 3.08
C SER A 120 -3.15 4.35 2.21
N ALA A 121 -2.89 5.50 2.81
CA ALA A 121 -2.40 6.69 2.10
C ALA A 121 -3.29 7.13 0.93
N MET A 122 -4.61 7.09 1.12
CA MET A 122 -5.56 7.61 0.13
C MET A 122 -5.63 9.13 0.18
N PHE A 123 -5.86 9.76 -0.97
CA PHE A 123 -5.96 11.22 -1.06
C PHE A 123 -7.11 11.76 -0.18
N PRO A 124 -6.94 12.84 0.56
CA PRO A 124 -5.76 13.69 0.71
C PRO A 124 -4.78 13.27 1.83
N LEU A 125 -4.95 12.09 2.41
CA LEU A 125 -4.13 11.59 3.54
C LEU A 125 -2.89 10.81 3.08
N HIS A 126 -2.49 10.97 1.80
CA HIS A 126 -1.35 10.28 1.19
C HIS A 126 0.00 10.91 1.49
N ILE A 127 0.02 12.11 2.03
CA ILE A 127 1.21 12.97 2.10
C ILE A 127 2.35 12.42 2.98
N TRP A 128 2.03 11.50 3.88
CA TRP A 128 3.04 10.93 4.79
C TRP A 128 3.88 9.82 4.14
N LEU A 129 3.32 9.10 3.16
CA LEU A 129 3.93 7.87 2.64
C LEU A 129 5.21 8.10 1.86
N PRO A 130 5.31 9.07 0.93
CA PRO A 130 6.58 9.34 0.24
C PRO A 130 7.69 9.77 1.19
N ASP A 131 7.38 10.54 2.22
CA ASP A 131 8.37 11.00 3.21
C ASP A 131 8.79 9.86 4.16
N ALA A 132 7.97 8.83 4.31
CA ALA A 132 8.30 7.64 5.10
C ALA A 132 9.48 6.84 4.52
N MET A 133 9.92 7.17 3.30
CA MET A 133 11.10 6.58 2.67
C MET A 133 12.42 6.93 3.39
N GLU A 134 12.41 7.83 4.35
CA GLU A 134 13.57 8.16 5.18
C GLU A 134 13.95 7.06 6.18
N GLY A 135 13.06 6.09 6.40
CA GLY A 135 13.37 4.92 7.23
C GLY A 135 14.30 3.92 6.53
N PRO A 136 14.81 2.91 7.27
CA PRO A 136 15.63 1.85 6.68
C PRO A 136 14.89 1.14 5.54
N THR A 137 15.62 0.72 4.49
CA THR A 137 15.01 0.06 3.31
C THR A 137 14.17 -1.19 3.66
N PRO A 138 14.59 -2.09 4.57
CA PRO A 138 13.71 -3.20 4.97
C PRO A 138 12.39 -2.73 5.59
N VAL A 139 12.38 -1.61 6.32
CA VAL A 139 11.16 -1.00 6.86
C VAL A 139 10.29 -0.46 5.73
N SER A 140 10.89 0.21 4.75
CA SER A 140 10.15 0.69 3.58
C SER A 140 9.47 -0.46 2.85
N ALA A 141 10.16 -1.58 2.63
CA ALA A 141 9.59 -2.77 2.03
C ALA A 141 8.41 -3.31 2.85
N LEU A 142 8.56 -3.40 4.16
CA LEU A 142 7.53 -3.92 5.06
C LEU A 142 6.29 -3.01 5.09
N ILE A 143 6.47 -1.70 5.22
CA ILE A 143 5.36 -0.74 5.29
C ILE A 143 4.61 -0.69 3.95
N HIS A 144 5.35 -0.62 2.83
CA HIS A 144 4.76 -0.37 1.51
C HIS A 144 4.26 -1.61 0.80
N ALA A 145 4.81 -2.79 1.11
CA ALA A 145 4.50 -3.98 0.33
C ALA A 145 3.53 -4.91 1.02
N ALA A 146 3.76 -5.19 2.30
CA ALA A 146 3.17 -6.37 2.91
C ALA A 146 2.12 -6.07 3.98
N THR A 147 2.14 -4.89 4.62
CA THR A 147 1.43 -4.78 5.89
C THR A 147 0.67 -3.46 6.10
N MET A 148 1.34 -2.37 6.42
CA MET A 148 0.66 -1.16 6.94
C MET A 148 -0.29 -0.53 5.93
N VAL A 149 0.15 -0.37 4.69
CA VAL A 149 -0.66 0.30 3.66
C VAL A 149 -1.82 -0.54 3.17
N VAL A 150 -1.80 -1.85 3.37
CA VAL A 150 -2.93 -2.71 3.03
C VAL A 150 -3.96 -2.80 4.15
N ALA A 151 -3.67 -2.23 5.32
CA ALA A 151 -4.59 -2.26 6.47
C ALA A 151 -5.94 -1.62 6.16
N GLY A 152 -5.97 -0.51 5.42
CA GLY A 152 -7.21 0.13 5.00
C GLY A 152 -8.02 -0.71 4.04
N VAL A 153 -7.38 -1.39 3.11
CA VAL A 153 -8.03 -2.34 2.21
C VAL A 153 -8.60 -3.51 3.01
N TYR A 154 -7.83 -4.02 3.96
CA TYR A 154 -8.27 -5.09 4.85
C TYR A 154 -9.48 -4.65 5.68
N LEU A 155 -9.50 -3.43 6.20
CA LEU A 155 -10.63 -2.88 6.94
C LEU A 155 -11.91 -2.90 6.10
N VAL A 156 -11.85 -2.38 4.88
CA VAL A 156 -13.00 -2.37 3.96
C VAL A 156 -13.43 -3.80 3.63
N ALA A 157 -12.48 -4.69 3.37
CA ALA A 157 -12.77 -6.09 3.07
C ALA A 157 -13.40 -6.82 4.26
N ARG A 158 -12.92 -6.57 5.47
CA ARG A 158 -13.46 -7.19 6.69
C ARG A 158 -14.87 -6.74 6.98
N MET A 159 -15.19 -5.49 6.70
CA MET A 159 -16.50 -4.90 6.90
C MET A 159 -17.34 -4.88 5.62
N PHE A 160 -16.91 -5.59 4.57
CA PHE A 160 -17.52 -5.57 3.25
C PHE A 160 -19.03 -5.91 3.28
N PRO A 161 -19.49 -6.94 4.00
CA PRO A 161 -20.94 -7.22 4.08
C PRO A 161 -21.74 -6.05 4.63
N LEU A 162 -21.21 -5.32 5.60
CA LEU A 162 -21.89 -4.16 6.17
C LEU A 162 -21.98 -3.01 5.17
N PHE A 163 -20.94 -2.78 4.38
CA PHE A 163 -20.96 -1.78 3.31
C PHE A 163 -21.98 -2.13 2.22
N ILE A 164 -22.03 -3.39 1.79
CA ILE A 164 -22.93 -3.83 0.74
C ILE A 164 -24.39 -3.72 1.20
N ASP A 165 -24.70 -4.17 2.41
CA ASP A 165 -26.08 -4.27 2.90
C ASP A 165 -26.62 -2.94 3.43
N TYR A 166 -25.78 -2.11 4.05
CA TYR A 166 -26.25 -0.93 4.79
C TYR A 166 -25.68 0.40 4.31
N ALA A 167 -24.59 0.37 3.54
CA ALA A 167 -23.91 1.60 3.08
C ALA A 167 -23.36 1.49 1.66
N PRO A 168 -24.19 1.11 0.64
CA PRO A 168 -23.68 0.96 -0.72
C PRO A 168 -23.16 2.27 -1.31
N HIS A 169 -23.73 3.41 -0.96
CA HIS A 169 -23.25 4.70 -1.45
C HIS A 169 -21.88 5.07 -0.87
N VAL A 170 -21.61 4.72 0.39
CA VAL A 170 -20.28 4.90 1.00
C VAL A 170 -19.26 4.01 0.31
N LEU A 171 -19.62 2.78 -0.03
CA LEU A 171 -18.75 1.88 -0.76
C LEU A 171 -18.41 2.44 -2.16
N HIS A 172 -19.36 3.03 -2.86
CA HIS A 172 -19.10 3.70 -4.14
C HIS A 172 -18.19 4.92 -3.96
N LEU A 173 -18.32 5.67 -2.87
CA LEU A 173 -17.40 6.76 -2.53
C LEU A 173 -15.96 6.23 -2.36
N VAL A 174 -15.80 5.07 -1.74
CA VAL A 174 -14.50 4.38 -1.63
C VAL A 174 -13.92 4.14 -3.02
N ALA A 175 -14.72 3.69 -3.99
CA ALA A 175 -14.29 3.50 -5.37
C ALA A 175 -13.78 4.80 -6.00
N TYR A 176 -14.52 5.90 -5.86
CA TYR A 176 -14.11 7.18 -6.44
C TYR A 176 -12.86 7.75 -5.79
N VAL A 177 -12.73 7.66 -4.47
CA VAL A 177 -11.52 8.05 -3.75
C VAL A 177 -10.32 7.21 -4.21
N GLY A 178 -10.50 5.91 -4.35
CA GLY A 178 -9.47 5.01 -4.86
C GLY A 178 -9.04 5.34 -6.28
N ALA A 179 -10.00 5.61 -7.18
CA ALA A 179 -9.72 5.96 -8.58
C ALA A 179 -8.95 7.27 -8.69
N PHE A 180 -9.36 8.30 -7.98
CA PHE A 180 -8.68 9.60 -7.97
C PHE A 180 -7.26 9.46 -7.42
N THR A 181 -7.10 8.75 -6.31
CA THR A 181 -5.80 8.50 -5.69
C THR A 181 -4.88 7.72 -6.63
N ALA A 182 -5.39 6.68 -7.29
CA ALA A 182 -4.63 5.88 -8.23
C ALA A 182 -4.13 6.73 -9.41
N PHE A 183 -4.99 7.56 -9.97
CA PHE A 183 -4.63 8.43 -11.08
C PHE A 183 -3.58 9.48 -10.66
N TYR A 184 -3.80 10.15 -9.54
CA TYR A 184 -2.89 11.16 -9.02
C TYR A 184 -1.50 10.56 -8.75
N ALA A 185 -1.45 9.44 -8.04
CA ALA A 185 -0.20 8.79 -7.68
C ALA A 185 0.55 8.25 -8.91
N ALA A 186 -0.17 7.68 -9.89
CA ALA A 186 0.44 7.22 -11.13
C ALA A 186 1.04 8.38 -11.92
N SER A 187 0.34 9.52 -11.99
CA SER A 187 0.84 10.72 -12.66
C SER A 187 2.14 11.23 -12.03
N VAL A 188 2.20 11.26 -10.70
CA VAL A 188 3.42 11.67 -9.98
C VAL A 188 4.54 10.66 -10.18
N ALA A 189 4.24 9.36 -10.15
CA ALA A 189 5.24 8.32 -10.37
C ALA A 189 5.91 8.40 -11.74
N CYS A 190 5.19 8.87 -12.76
CA CYS A 190 5.72 9.01 -14.11
C CYS A 190 6.87 10.03 -14.22
N VAL A 191 6.97 10.97 -13.27
CA VAL A 191 7.95 12.07 -13.32
C VAL A 191 8.95 12.06 -12.16
N GLN A 192 8.84 11.11 -11.23
CA GLN A 192 9.78 11.01 -10.11
C GLN A 192 11.13 10.48 -10.56
N SER A 193 12.21 10.98 -9.94
CA SER A 193 13.59 10.55 -10.21
C SER A 193 14.19 9.70 -9.09
N ASP A 194 13.67 9.79 -7.86
CA ASP A 194 14.11 8.96 -6.72
C ASP A 194 13.44 7.59 -6.82
N ILE A 195 14.24 6.52 -6.85
CA ILE A 195 13.76 5.14 -7.00
C ILE A 195 12.77 4.75 -5.89
N LYS A 196 13.04 5.10 -4.63
CA LYS A 196 12.13 4.78 -3.52
C LYS A 196 10.82 5.58 -3.63
N ARG A 197 10.87 6.82 -4.12
CA ARG A 197 9.67 7.64 -4.32
C ARG A 197 8.82 7.13 -5.48
N VAL A 198 9.42 6.67 -6.58
CA VAL A 198 8.68 6.01 -7.67
C VAL A 198 7.91 4.82 -7.11
N LEU A 199 8.57 3.99 -6.32
CA LEU A 199 7.94 2.82 -5.71
C LEU A 199 6.86 3.20 -4.69
N ALA A 200 7.05 4.28 -3.94
CA ALA A 200 6.04 4.77 -2.98
C ALA A 200 4.76 5.24 -3.70
N PHE A 201 4.89 6.06 -4.73
CA PHE A 201 3.73 6.50 -5.50
C PHE A 201 3.09 5.37 -6.28
N SER A 202 3.88 4.40 -6.75
CA SER A 202 3.36 3.16 -7.33
C SER A 202 2.51 2.39 -6.31
N THR A 203 2.96 2.31 -5.07
CA THR A 203 2.20 1.67 -3.99
C THR A 203 0.87 2.37 -3.76
N ILE A 204 0.85 3.70 -3.66
CA ILE A 204 -0.37 4.48 -3.48
C ILE A 204 -1.34 4.20 -4.64
N SER A 205 -0.84 4.19 -5.88
CA SER A 205 -1.64 3.90 -7.06
C SER A 205 -2.23 2.49 -7.03
N GLN A 206 -1.44 1.48 -6.67
CA GLN A 206 -1.91 0.09 -6.63
C GLN A 206 -2.91 -0.15 -5.49
N ILE A 207 -2.72 0.48 -4.34
CA ILE A 207 -3.72 0.44 -3.26
C ILE A 207 -5.02 1.10 -3.71
N GLY A 208 -4.94 2.18 -4.48
CA GLY A 208 -6.10 2.80 -5.12
C GLY A 208 -6.85 1.82 -6.03
N PHE A 209 -6.14 1.00 -6.81
CA PHE A 209 -6.73 -0.09 -7.60
C PHE A 209 -7.53 -1.06 -6.72
N MET A 210 -6.96 -1.47 -5.60
CA MET A 210 -7.63 -2.41 -4.67
C MET A 210 -8.88 -1.78 -4.07
N MET A 211 -8.81 -0.51 -3.69
CA MET A 211 -9.98 0.22 -3.17
C MET A 211 -11.09 0.34 -4.22
N VAL A 212 -10.74 0.61 -5.47
CA VAL A 212 -11.70 0.63 -6.57
C VAL A 212 -12.33 -0.75 -6.75
N ALA A 213 -11.52 -1.81 -6.71
CA ALA A 213 -12.01 -3.18 -6.87
C ALA A 213 -13.09 -3.52 -5.83
N LEU A 214 -12.86 -3.14 -4.58
CA LEU A 214 -13.86 -3.31 -3.51
C LEU A 214 -15.05 -2.37 -3.68
N GLY A 215 -14.79 -1.11 -4.04
CA GLY A 215 -15.80 -0.05 -4.10
C GLY A 215 -16.79 -0.19 -5.25
N VAL A 216 -16.44 -0.86 -6.33
CA VAL A 216 -17.34 -1.09 -7.48
C VAL A 216 -18.28 -2.27 -7.27
N CYS A 217 -18.15 -3.01 -6.18
CA CYS A 217 -19.04 -4.13 -5.87
C CYS A 217 -20.44 -3.66 -5.51
N THR A 218 -21.44 -4.40 -5.98
CA THR A 218 -22.86 -4.17 -5.69
C THR A 218 -23.50 -5.34 -4.96
N SER A 219 -22.79 -6.47 -4.86
CA SER A 219 -23.28 -7.72 -4.27
C SER A 219 -22.12 -8.50 -3.68
N LEU A 220 -22.40 -9.44 -2.79
CA LEU A 220 -21.44 -10.42 -2.28
C LEU A 220 -21.16 -11.55 -3.28
N ASN A 221 -22.06 -11.77 -4.23
CA ASN A 221 -21.91 -12.83 -5.22
C ASN A 221 -20.95 -12.41 -6.33
N PRO A 222 -19.82 -13.13 -6.56
CA PRO A 222 -18.85 -12.80 -7.62
C PRO A 222 -19.46 -12.77 -9.03
N HIS A 223 -20.52 -13.51 -9.27
CA HIS A 223 -21.20 -13.57 -10.60
C HIS A 223 -22.24 -12.45 -10.77
N GLU A 224 -22.63 -11.77 -9.69
CA GLU A 224 -23.72 -10.77 -9.67
C GLU A 224 -23.25 -9.41 -9.15
N GLY A 225 -22.02 -9.00 -9.49
CA GLY A 225 -21.49 -7.70 -9.12
C GLY A 225 -20.48 -7.72 -7.97
N GLY A 226 -20.10 -8.89 -7.45
CA GLY A 226 -19.11 -9.06 -6.38
C GLY A 226 -17.72 -9.47 -6.83
N LEU A 227 -17.46 -9.49 -8.15
CA LEU A 227 -16.15 -9.91 -8.69
C LEU A 227 -14.99 -9.09 -8.14
N GLY A 228 -15.20 -7.79 -7.91
CA GLY A 228 -14.17 -6.88 -7.44
C GLY A 228 -13.58 -7.27 -6.08
N TYR A 229 -14.34 -7.90 -5.20
CA TYR A 229 -13.85 -8.35 -3.90
C TYR A 229 -12.72 -9.39 -4.05
N MET A 230 -12.99 -10.44 -4.82
CA MET A 230 -12.00 -11.50 -5.07
C MET A 230 -10.79 -10.95 -5.84
N ALA A 231 -11.05 -10.16 -6.86
CA ALA A 231 -10.00 -9.55 -7.67
C ALA A 231 -9.11 -8.62 -6.84
N GLY A 232 -9.69 -7.81 -5.97
CA GLY A 232 -8.95 -6.91 -5.08
C GLY A 232 -8.08 -7.66 -4.09
N MET A 233 -8.59 -8.73 -3.49
CA MET A 233 -7.83 -9.56 -2.55
C MET A 233 -6.69 -10.30 -3.25
N PHE A 234 -6.92 -10.82 -4.44
CA PHE A 234 -5.87 -11.46 -5.24
C PHE A 234 -4.78 -10.45 -5.63
N HIS A 235 -5.17 -9.25 -6.02
CA HIS A 235 -4.23 -8.19 -6.36
C HIS A 235 -3.41 -7.73 -5.14
N LEU A 236 -4.04 -7.68 -3.97
CA LEU A 236 -3.34 -7.38 -2.71
C LEU A 236 -2.21 -8.38 -2.45
N PHE A 237 -2.48 -9.67 -2.61
CA PHE A 237 -1.48 -10.72 -2.43
C PHE A 237 -0.34 -10.57 -3.44
N THR A 238 -0.66 -10.40 -4.71
CA THR A 238 0.31 -10.22 -5.80
C THR A 238 1.18 -8.98 -5.54
N HIS A 239 0.56 -7.86 -5.18
CA HIS A 239 1.24 -6.61 -4.89
C HIS A 239 2.19 -6.75 -3.70
N ALA A 240 1.73 -7.34 -2.59
CA ALA A 240 2.56 -7.53 -1.40
C ALA A 240 3.85 -8.29 -1.74
N MET A 241 3.74 -9.36 -2.52
CA MET A 241 4.85 -10.22 -2.86
C MET A 241 5.86 -9.51 -3.78
N PHE A 242 5.39 -8.91 -4.87
CA PHE A 242 6.28 -8.31 -5.86
C PHE A 242 6.78 -6.93 -5.47
N LYS A 243 6.00 -6.16 -4.72
CA LYS A 243 6.44 -4.84 -4.24
C LYS A 243 7.55 -4.96 -3.19
N ALA A 244 7.46 -5.94 -2.30
CA ALA A 244 8.54 -6.24 -1.35
C ALA A 244 9.83 -6.56 -2.10
N LEU A 245 9.75 -7.36 -3.15
CA LEU A 245 10.89 -7.71 -4.00
C LEU A 245 11.49 -6.47 -4.67
N LEU A 246 10.66 -5.56 -5.16
CA LEU A 246 11.11 -4.30 -5.77
C LEU A 246 11.84 -3.39 -4.77
N PHE A 247 11.32 -3.25 -3.55
CA PHE A 247 11.97 -2.43 -2.52
C PHE A 247 13.30 -3.04 -2.07
N LEU A 248 13.39 -4.35 -1.93
CA LEU A 248 14.63 -5.02 -1.58
C LEU A 248 15.67 -4.89 -2.71
N GLY A 249 15.23 -5.04 -3.96
CA GLY A 249 16.08 -4.77 -5.13
C GLY A 249 16.56 -3.33 -5.18
N ALA A 250 15.68 -2.38 -4.90
CA ALA A 250 16.04 -0.96 -4.80
C ALA A 250 17.07 -0.71 -3.69
N GLY A 251 16.96 -1.41 -2.57
CA GLY A 251 17.94 -1.34 -1.49
C GLY A 251 19.32 -1.80 -1.92
N SER A 252 19.41 -2.91 -2.65
CA SER A 252 20.67 -3.39 -3.22
C SER A 252 21.28 -2.37 -4.18
N ILE A 253 20.47 -1.78 -5.06
CA ILE A 253 20.91 -0.79 -6.04
C ILE A 253 21.41 0.48 -5.33
N ILE A 254 20.67 0.98 -4.38
CA ILE A 254 21.04 2.18 -3.61
C ILE A 254 22.35 1.97 -2.85
N HIS A 255 22.51 0.81 -2.25
CA HIS A 255 23.74 0.46 -1.52
C HIS A 255 24.95 0.40 -2.46
N ALA A 256 24.79 -0.14 -3.68
CA ALA A 256 25.85 -0.23 -4.66
C ALA A 256 26.23 1.14 -5.25
N VAL A 257 25.25 1.99 -5.53
CA VAL A 257 25.43 3.29 -6.22
C VAL A 257 25.62 4.44 -5.23
N HIS A 258 25.23 4.27 -3.96
CA HIS A 258 25.25 5.31 -2.92
C HIS A 258 24.37 6.52 -3.23
N SER A 259 23.29 6.33 -4.01
CA SER A 259 22.32 7.37 -4.35
C SER A 259 20.96 6.77 -4.61
N ASN A 260 19.89 7.48 -4.24
CA ASN A 260 18.51 7.14 -4.55
C ASN A 260 18.08 7.67 -5.93
N GLU A 261 18.87 8.57 -6.55
CA GLU A 261 18.51 9.22 -7.79
C GLU A 261 18.76 8.31 -9.00
N MET A 262 17.77 8.21 -9.90
CA MET A 262 17.89 7.46 -11.15
C MET A 262 18.97 8.04 -12.06
N SER A 263 19.22 9.34 -11.97
CA SER A 263 20.27 10.01 -12.75
C SER A 263 21.69 9.54 -12.40
N ALA A 264 21.88 8.97 -11.19
CA ALA A 264 23.14 8.39 -10.77
C ALA A 264 23.29 6.91 -11.16
N MET A 265 22.27 6.33 -11.79
CA MET A 265 22.18 4.91 -12.15
C MET A 265 22.25 4.75 -13.66
N GLY A 266 22.48 3.55 -14.10
CA GLY A 266 22.47 3.18 -15.51
C GLY A 266 23.39 2.00 -15.78
N GLY A 267 23.04 1.17 -16.76
CA GLY A 267 23.86 0.05 -17.22
C GLY A 267 24.17 -1.00 -16.17
N LEU A 268 23.37 -1.13 -15.11
CA LEU A 268 23.66 -2.03 -13.98
C LEU A 268 23.33 -3.50 -14.25
N ARG A 269 22.70 -3.83 -15.38
CA ARG A 269 22.30 -5.20 -15.70
C ARG A 269 23.45 -6.22 -15.70
N LYS A 270 24.64 -5.79 -16.07
CA LYS A 270 25.85 -6.65 -16.14
C LYS A 270 26.58 -6.71 -14.81
N TYR A 271 26.40 -5.71 -13.95
CA TYR A 271 27.10 -5.60 -12.67
C TYR A 271 26.30 -6.22 -11.53
N MET A 272 24.97 -6.31 -11.66
CA MET A 272 24.06 -6.88 -10.67
C MET A 272 23.07 -7.84 -11.36
N PRO A 273 23.55 -8.99 -11.88
CA PRO A 273 22.70 -9.85 -12.72
C PRO A 273 21.50 -10.46 -11.98
N VAL A 274 21.66 -10.87 -10.74
CA VAL A 274 20.56 -11.47 -9.95
C VAL A 274 19.54 -10.40 -9.59
N THR A 275 19.96 -9.24 -9.11
CA THR A 275 19.10 -8.10 -8.83
C THR A 275 18.37 -7.64 -10.10
N HIS A 276 19.06 -7.60 -11.23
CA HIS A 276 18.46 -7.27 -12.53
C HIS A 276 17.29 -8.21 -12.87
N ILE A 277 17.50 -9.52 -12.79
CA ILE A 277 16.47 -10.51 -13.15
C ILE A 277 15.29 -10.43 -12.18
N THR A 278 15.54 -10.38 -10.87
CA THR A 278 14.47 -10.31 -9.88
C THR A 278 13.66 -9.03 -9.98
N PHE A 279 14.33 -7.91 -10.21
CA PHE A 279 13.67 -6.62 -10.40
C PHE A 279 12.82 -6.61 -11.69
N LEU A 280 13.34 -7.18 -12.78
CA LEU A 280 12.61 -7.31 -14.05
C LEU A 280 11.33 -8.15 -13.87
N ILE A 281 11.41 -9.29 -13.20
CA ILE A 281 10.26 -10.16 -12.95
C ILE A 281 9.21 -9.41 -12.14
N ALA A 282 9.61 -8.71 -11.10
CA ALA A 282 8.69 -7.93 -10.28
C ALA A 282 8.05 -6.77 -11.06
N CYS A 283 8.81 -6.08 -11.92
CA CYS A 283 8.29 -5.03 -12.80
C CYS A 283 7.25 -5.58 -13.78
N LEU A 284 7.51 -6.73 -14.38
CA LEU A 284 6.57 -7.38 -15.31
C LEU A 284 5.27 -7.76 -14.59
N ALA A 285 5.37 -8.29 -13.36
CA ALA A 285 4.20 -8.67 -12.58
C ALA A 285 3.35 -7.44 -12.19
N ILE A 286 3.98 -6.38 -11.71
CA ILE A 286 3.28 -5.15 -11.28
C ILE A 286 2.70 -4.40 -12.50
N ALA A 287 3.40 -4.40 -13.63
CA ALA A 287 2.92 -3.78 -14.86
C ALA A 287 1.75 -4.53 -15.49
N GLY A 288 1.45 -5.75 -15.05
CA GLY A 288 0.33 -6.53 -15.56
C GLY A 288 0.64 -7.22 -16.89
N ILE A 289 1.87 -7.71 -17.08
CA ILE A 289 2.27 -8.42 -18.28
C ILE A 289 1.99 -9.93 -18.14
N PRO A 290 1.31 -10.59 -19.12
CA PRO A 290 1.14 -12.03 -19.09
C PRO A 290 2.51 -12.74 -19.22
N PRO A 291 2.71 -13.93 -18.62
CA PRO A 291 1.79 -14.75 -17.83
C PRO A 291 1.85 -14.51 -16.33
N PHE A 292 2.37 -13.37 -15.88
CA PHE A 292 2.55 -13.08 -14.45
C PHE A 292 1.21 -12.87 -13.74
N SER A 293 1.16 -13.19 -12.44
CA SER A 293 -0.06 -13.13 -11.63
C SER A 293 -0.70 -11.74 -11.57
N GLY A 294 0.10 -10.68 -11.68
CA GLY A 294 -0.41 -9.30 -11.74
C GLY A 294 -1.30 -9.02 -12.94
N PHE A 295 -1.07 -9.69 -14.08
CA PHE A 295 -1.96 -9.59 -15.24
C PHE A 295 -3.36 -10.10 -14.92
N PHE A 296 -3.45 -11.28 -14.31
CA PHE A 296 -4.73 -11.91 -14.01
C PHE A 296 -5.53 -11.11 -13.00
N SER A 297 -4.89 -10.60 -11.95
CA SER A 297 -5.57 -9.78 -10.94
C SER A 297 -6.07 -8.45 -11.53
N LYS A 298 -5.26 -7.76 -12.32
CA LYS A 298 -5.64 -6.51 -12.97
C LYS A 298 -6.76 -6.71 -13.99
N ASP A 299 -6.72 -7.79 -14.77
CA ASP A 299 -7.76 -8.10 -15.74
C ASP A 299 -9.12 -8.27 -15.06
N GLU A 300 -9.18 -9.00 -13.97
CA GLU A 300 -10.41 -9.16 -13.19
C GLU A 300 -10.90 -7.84 -12.58
N ILE A 301 -10.00 -7.01 -12.06
CA ILE A 301 -10.35 -5.69 -11.54
C ILE A 301 -10.95 -4.81 -12.64
N LEU A 302 -10.32 -4.77 -13.81
CA LEU A 302 -10.83 -3.99 -14.94
C LEU A 302 -12.19 -4.50 -15.41
N THR A 303 -12.39 -5.80 -15.43
CA THR A 303 -13.70 -6.41 -15.74
C THR A 303 -14.76 -5.94 -14.75
N ALA A 304 -14.47 -5.96 -13.46
CA ALA A 304 -15.38 -5.47 -12.43
C ALA A 304 -15.69 -3.97 -12.60
N CYS A 305 -14.70 -3.17 -12.94
CA CYS A 305 -14.88 -1.73 -13.18
C CYS A 305 -15.78 -1.45 -14.39
N PHE A 306 -15.61 -2.19 -15.49
CA PHE A 306 -16.46 -2.05 -16.67
C PHE A 306 -17.90 -2.47 -16.40
N ARG A 307 -18.12 -3.50 -15.57
CA ARG A 307 -19.45 -3.89 -15.13
C ARG A 307 -20.14 -2.82 -14.29
N PHE A 308 -19.38 -2.11 -13.47
CA PHE A 308 -19.89 -1.02 -12.65
C PHE A 308 -20.23 0.22 -13.49
N SER A 309 -19.28 0.67 -14.33
CA SER A 309 -19.44 1.84 -15.19
C SER A 309 -18.39 1.79 -16.30
N PRO A 310 -18.79 2.02 -17.58
CA PRO A 310 -17.81 2.12 -18.66
C PRO A 310 -16.77 3.22 -18.45
N VAL A 311 -17.16 4.36 -17.85
CA VAL A 311 -16.25 5.48 -17.56
C VAL A 311 -15.21 5.04 -16.53
N MET A 312 -15.62 4.38 -15.46
CA MET A 312 -14.70 3.85 -14.44
C MET A 312 -13.75 2.83 -15.06
N GLY A 313 -14.24 1.93 -15.91
CA GLY A 313 -13.43 0.94 -16.59
C GLY A 313 -12.35 1.57 -17.46
N TRP A 314 -12.67 2.59 -18.23
CA TRP A 314 -11.69 3.29 -19.07
C TRP A 314 -10.68 4.08 -18.24
N ILE A 315 -11.11 4.76 -17.18
CA ILE A 315 -10.21 5.47 -16.26
C ILE A 315 -9.18 4.51 -15.68
N MET A 316 -9.62 3.37 -15.18
CA MET A 316 -8.72 2.37 -14.57
C MET A 316 -7.83 1.72 -15.61
N THR A 317 -8.28 1.55 -16.85
CA THR A 317 -7.44 1.04 -17.94
C THR A 317 -6.30 2.03 -18.27
N VAL A 318 -6.58 3.33 -18.31
CA VAL A 318 -5.56 4.36 -18.50
C VAL A 318 -4.55 4.34 -17.37
N ILE A 319 -4.99 4.21 -16.13
CA ILE A 319 -4.10 4.13 -14.96
C ILE A 319 -3.21 2.88 -15.04
N ALA A 320 -3.76 1.74 -15.50
CA ALA A 320 -2.97 0.53 -15.70
C ALA A 320 -1.87 0.72 -16.76
N ALA A 321 -2.18 1.44 -17.84
CA ALA A 321 -1.18 1.80 -18.85
C ALA A 321 -0.09 2.71 -18.27
N MET A 322 -0.46 3.69 -17.44
CA MET A 322 0.50 4.54 -16.74
C MET A 322 1.42 3.75 -15.81
N THR A 323 0.88 2.72 -15.15
CA THR A 323 1.67 1.81 -14.30
C THR A 323 2.75 1.11 -15.12
N ALA A 324 2.39 0.56 -16.26
CA ALA A 324 3.36 -0.07 -17.14
C ALA A 324 4.44 0.94 -17.58
N PHE A 325 4.04 2.16 -17.92
CA PHE A 325 4.96 3.20 -18.34
C PHE A 325 5.99 3.53 -17.25
N TYR A 326 5.56 3.89 -16.04
CA TYR A 326 6.51 4.31 -15.01
C TYR A 326 7.37 3.15 -14.49
N MET A 327 6.84 1.92 -14.46
CA MET A 327 7.62 0.76 -14.03
C MET A 327 8.73 0.43 -15.04
N PHE A 328 8.44 0.45 -16.34
CA PHE A 328 9.45 0.22 -17.35
C PHE A 328 10.44 1.40 -17.47
N ARG A 329 9.96 2.63 -17.30
CA ARG A 329 10.85 3.80 -17.22
C ARG A 329 11.88 3.62 -16.10
N LEU A 330 11.43 3.18 -14.92
CA LEU A 330 12.29 2.89 -13.78
C LEU A 330 13.30 1.79 -14.13
N TYR A 331 12.84 0.67 -14.69
CA TYR A 331 13.66 -0.46 -15.04
C TYR A 331 14.75 -0.09 -16.05
N TYR A 332 14.38 0.54 -17.15
CA TYR A 332 15.34 0.93 -18.17
C TYR A 332 16.31 2.00 -17.69
N GLY A 333 15.84 2.92 -16.86
CA GLY A 333 16.71 3.95 -16.27
C GLY A 333 17.78 3.40 -15.35
N ILE A 334 17.50 2.29 -14.67
CA ILE A 334 18.46 1.66 -13.75
C ILE A 334 19.41 0.71 -14.48
N PHE A 335 18.89 -0.15 -15.36
CA PHE A 335 19.65 -1.31 -15.85
C PHE A 335 20.13 -1.17 -17.30
N TRP A 336 19.50 -0.32 -18.12
CA TRP A 336 19.77 -0.26 -19.56
C TRP A 336 20.34 1.07 -20.06
N SER A 337 20.15 2.17 -19.33
CA SER A 337 20.69 3.47 -19.75
C SER A 337 22.22 3.49 -19.62
N ASP A 338 22.87 4.53 -20.18
CA ASP A 338 24.31 4.69 -20.06
C ASP A 338 24.72 4.77 -18.59
N ARG A 339 25.77 4.04 -18.23
CA ARG A 339 26.30 4.00 -16.86
C ARG A 339 26.81 5.38 -16.46
N LYS A 340 26.20 5.96 -15.42
CA LYS A 340 26.53 7.29 -14.91
C LYS A 340 27.23 7.27 -13.54
N SER A 341 27.25 6.10 -12.87
CA SER A 341 27.87 5.94 -11.56
C SER A 341 29.26 5.36 -11.67
N ALA A 342 30.16 5.69 -10.72
CA ALA A 342 31.51 5.13 -10.61
C ALA A 342 31.55 3.84 -9.78
N VAL A 343 30.57 2.95 -9.97
CA VAL A 343 30.48 1.66 -9.26
C VAL A 343 31.48 0.70 -9.85
N SER A 344 32.35 0.08 -9.03
CA SER A 344 33.20 -1.02 -9.45
C SER A 344 32.43 -2.32 -9.52
N ASP A 345 32.82 -3.23 -10.42
CA ASP A 345 32.21 -4.54 -10.58
C ASP A 345 32.27 -5.34 -9.27
N GLU A 346 33.39 -5.29 -8.58
CA GLU A 346 33.59 -5.96 -7.30
C GLU A 346 32.64 -5.46 -6.24
N HIS A 347 32.49 -4.14 -6.10
CA HIS A 347 31.58 -3.55 -5.12
C HIS A 347 30.12 -3.91 -5.41
N ALA A 348 29.69 -3.87 -6.66
CA ALA A 348 28.34 -4.22 -7.06
C ALA A 348 28.04 -5.70 -6.78
N GLN A 349 28.97 -6.61 -7.10
CA GLN A 349 28.84 -8.04 -6.82
C GLN A 349 28.78 -8.33 -5.33
N ASP A 350 29.63 -7.72 -4.52
CA ASP A 350 29.63 -7.89 -3.07
C ASP A 350 28.30 -7.43 -2.47
N THR A 351 27.78 -6.31 -2.94
CA THR A 351 26.47 -5.79 -2.50
C THR A 351 25.34 -6.74 -2.88
N GLU A 352 25.37 -7.29 -4.09
CA GLU A 352 24.36 -8.25 -4.56
C GLU A 352 24.36 -9.51 -3.69
N HIS A 353 25.53 -10.08 -3.42
CA HIS A 353 25.68 -11.26 -2.56
C HIS A 353 25.26 -11.01 -1.11
N ALA A 354 25.43 -9.79 -0.59
CA ALA A 354 25.04 -9.45 0.76
C ALA A 354 23.51 -9.37 0.95
N HIS A 355 22.75 -9.23 -0.13
CA HIS A 355 21.28 -9.08 -0.10
C HIS A 355 20.54 -10.32 -0.61
N HIS A 356 21.27 -11.40 -0.93
CA HIS A 356 20.76 -12.72 -1.25
C HIS A 356 21.16 -13.72 -0.18
#